data_fddf17c8e9c21f3122388df13f129960
#
_entry.id   fddf17c8e9c21f3122388df13f129960
#
_cell.length_a   1.000
_cell.length_b   1.000
_cell.length_c   1.000
_cell.angle_alpha   90.00
_cell.angle_beta   90.00
_cell.angle_gamma   90.00
#
_symmetry.space_group_name_H-M   'P 1'
#
loop_
_entity.id
_entity.type
_entity.pdbx_description
1 polymer ?
#
loop_
_entity_poly.entity_id
_entity_poly.type
_entity_poly.pdbx_seq_one_letter_code
_entity_poly.pdbx_strand_id
1 'polypeptide(L)'
;MSSPRPILVGAGVAILLVAASVAAFTRFGGDEGGTATTLAAGSSTTGATTTTAASTTTTTSTTTTTTTTTTIPLHAWVDRSSVGQPWGTEVQGLITFRGNPTNSFYGTGPLPATPEVDWVFPATPLCGQSTDLGVTATWCGNGWTGQPVVWERPDGITEVMGGAYDHRFHFIDAATGEPTRDPVLTGDIVKGSPTLDPDGFPLVYFGSRDNKLRVVALDREQPEVLWSYETPTPLCTVAGRSGNGTTCFGMWNDDWDPAPRVINDVLFANSENSIFHAWQLNRTYDAQGMVQVAPELLVQFPAWDDELMANIQSGCTIGVRCVSTSIESTPAFFEGRVYFGTSAGWVIGLDITNVTEGEVTKVFEYWVGDDVDGSIVIDDEGMLYVPVEWKRFLQRGRDVGQLVKLDPYTDGDPRIWGMFSLTAPPARGGMFSTPALGDGVIYVVTNKGFLVAVDQETGEEVWIYTLTPSSWSSPVVIGDQLLAVDYLGTMHAFDLTDPRAPTPLWTFKVGTGTIEATPAVWNGRIYLWNRDGHLYAIEDAAAD
;
A
#
# COMPACT_ATOMS: atom_id res chain seq x y z
N MET A 1 -39.77 -49.13 -24.38
CA MET A 1 -38.44 -49.13 -23.77
C MET A 1 -37.91 -47.69 -23.89
N SER A 2 -38.09 -46.91 -22.86
CA SER A 2 -37.86 -45.49 -22.78
C SER A 2 -36.51 -45.23 -22.09
N SER A 3 -35.64 -44.52 -22.78
CA SER A 3 -34.37 -44.04 -22.28
C SER A 3 -34.57 -42.75 -21.46
N PRO A 4 -33.98 -42.56 -20.26
CA PRO A 4 -34.10 -41.31 -19.52
C PRO A 4 -33.05 -40.28 -19.97
N ARG A 5 -33.48 -39.01 -20.07
CA ARG A 5 -32.67 -37.83 -20.29
C ARG A 5 -31.96 -37.42 -18.99
N PRO A 6 -30.74 -36.94 -19.00
CA PRO A 6 -30.12 -36.32 -17.85
C PRO A 6 -30.59 -34.87 -17.67
N ILE A 7 -30.84 -34.49 -16.44
CA ILE A 7 -31.21 -33.16 -15.99
C ILE A 7 -29.89 -32.33 -15.86
N LEU A 8 -29.79 -31.28 -16.62
CA LEU A 8 -28.80 -30.23 -16.43
C LEU A 8 -29.32 -29.22 -15.40
N VAL A 9 -28.79 -29.24 -14.21
CA VAL A 9 -28.96 -28.19 -13.21
C VAL A 9 -27.61 -27.94 -12.59
N GLY A 10 -27.09 -26.72 -12.72
CA GLY A 10 -25.94 -26.33 -11.91
C GLY A 10 -24.83 -25.53 -12.59
N ALA A 11 -25.12 -24.67 -13.56
CA ALA A 11 -24.08 -23.79 -14.13
C ALA A 11 -24.47 -22.30 -14.20
N GLY A 12 -25.54 -21.88 -13.54
CA GLY A 12 -26.12 -20.54 -13.71
C GLY A 12 -25.82 -19.52 -12.62
N VAL A 13 -25.29 -19.93 -11.47
CA VAL A 13 -25.18 -19.03 -10.29
C VAL A 13 -23.76 -18.47 -10.10
N ALA A 14 -22.73 -19.20 -10.49
CA ALA A 14 -21.33 -18.74 -10.31
C ALA A 14 -20.94 -17.58 -11.26
N ILE A 15 -21.58 -17.48 -12.43
CA ILE A 15 -21.24 -16.44 -13.44
C ILE A 15 -21.80 -15.06 -13.04
N LEU A 16 -22.86 -14.99 -12.25
CA LEU A 16 -23.47 -13.72 -11.85
C LEU A 16 -22.72 -12.98 -10.72
N LEU A 17 -22.01 -13.69 -9.85
CA LEU A 17 -21.22 -13.07 -8.79
C LEU A 17 -19.87 -12.51 -9.27
N VAL A 18 -19.23 -13.19 -10.24
CA VAL A 18 -18.01 -12.69 -10.88
C VAL A 18 -18.30 -11.46 -11.74
N ALA A 19 -19.49 -11.39 -12.36
CA ALA A 19 -19.91 -10.22 -13.14
C ALA A 19 -20.21 -8.99 -12.25
N ALA A 20 -20.60 -9.16 -11.00
CA ALA A 20 -20.86 -8.03 -10.10
C ALA A 20 -19.59 -7.36 -9.57
N SER A 21 -18.55 -8.13 -9.26
CA SER A 21 -17.28 -7.57 -8.78
C SER A 21 -16.48 -6.87 -9.90
N VAL A 22 -16.51 -7.42 -11.12
CA VAL A 22 -15.90 -6.80 -12.30
C VAL A 22 -16.75 -5.62 -12.81
N ALA A 23 -18.09 -5.65 -12.60
CA ALA A 23 -18.98 -4.56 -13.00
C ALA A 23 -18.84 -3.30 -12.12
N ALA A 24 -18.39 -3.41 -10.88
CA ALA A 24 -18.10 -2.25 -10.05
C ALA A 24 -16.94 -1.41 -10.62
N PHE A 25 -15.92 -2.05 -11.19
CA PHE A 25 -14.79 -1.36 -11.83
C PHE A 25 -15.03 -0.90 -13.27
N THR A 26 -16.05 -1.43 -13.98
CA THR A 26 -16.31 -1.07 -15.39
C THR A 26 -17.48 -0.11 -15.59
N ARG A 27 -18.24 0.25 -14.55
CA ARG A 27 -19.43 1.12 -14.65
C ARG A 27 -19.18 2.61 -14.45
N PHE A 28 -17.95 3.07 -14.52
CA PHE A 28 -17.65 4.51 -14.51
C PHE A 28 -17.76 5.15 -15.89
N GLY A 29 -18.97 5.17 -16.44
CA GLY A 29 -19.26 5.74 -17.76
C GLY A 29 -20.70 6.20 -17.90
N GLY A 30 -21.06 7.34 -17.33
CA GLY A 30 -22.32 8.01 -17.61
C GLY A 30 -22.11 9.50 -17.82
N ASP A 31 -22.50 9.98 -18.97
CA ASP A 31 -22.60 11.39 -19.33
C ASP A 31 -23.57 12.13 -18.42
N GLU A 32 -23.22 13.36 -18.06
CA GLU A 32 -24.20 14.47 -18.00
C GLU A 32 -23.45 15.79 -18.21
N GLY A 33 -23.83 16.51 -19.24
CA GLY A 33 -23.35 17.84 -19.53
C GLY A 33 -23.98 18.88 -18.60
N GLY A 34 -23.20 19.81 -18.14
CA GLY A 34 -23.63 20.95 -17.35
C GLY A 34 -22.95 22.23 -17.81
N THR A 35 -23.74 23.14 -18.23
CA THR A 35 -23.47 24.47 -18.81
C THR A 35 -22.62 25.36 -17.90
N ALA A 36 -21.65 26.01 -18.51
CA ALA A 36 -20.83 27.08 -17.91
C ALA A 36 -21.66 28.35 -17.66
N THR A 37 -21.53 28.91 -16.49
CA THR A 37 -21.96 30.27 -16.16
C THR A 37 -20.79 31.08 -15.65
N THR A 38 -20.39 32.07 -16.43
CA THR A 38 -19.36 33.07 -16.14
C THR A 38 -19.85 34.02 -15.06
N LEU A 39 -19.02 34.28 -14.04
CA LEU A 39 -19.18 35.45 -13.17
C LEU A 39 -17.85 36.19 -13.02
N ALA A 40 -18.00 37.51 -13.16
CA ALA A 40 -16.97 38.51 -13.33
C ALA A 40 -16.23 38.87 -12.03
N ALA A 41 -15.00 39.32 -12.21
CA ALA A 41 -14.11 39.87 -11.21
C ALA A 41 -14.63 41.19 -10.62
N GLY A 42 -14.50 41.35 -9.31
CA GLY A 42 -14.62 42.60 -8.57
C GLY A 42 -13.41 42.86 -7.70
N SER A 43 -12.63 43.87 -8.06
CA SER A 43 -11.53 44.38 -7.27
C SER A 43 -12.01 45.34 -6.19
N SER A 44 -11.46 45.29 -4.99
CA SER A 44 -11.50 46.42 -4.04
C SER A 44 -10.20 46.52 -3.23
N THR A 45 -9.54 47.63 -3.41
CA THR A 45 -8.45 48.18 -2.63
C THR A 45 -8.94 48.91 -1.38
N THR A 46 -8.28 48.77 -0.24
CA THR A 46 -8.14 49.73 0.87
C THR A 46 -7.10 49.13 1.82
N GLY A 47 -6.05 49.78 2.31
CA GLY A 47 -5.91 51.12 2.83
C GLY A 47 -5.08 50.95 4.10
N ALA A 48 -3.76 51.30 4.09
CA ALA A 48 -2.84 51.17 5.22
C ALA A 48 -3.16 52.24 6.29
N THR A 49 -3.12 51.85 7.57
CA THR A 49 -3.05 52.80 8.68
C THR A 49 -1.87 52.45 9.59
N THR A 50 -0.93 53.36 9.61
CA THR A 50 0.26 53.35 10.50
C THR A 50 -0.12 53.81 11.91
N THR A 51 0.24 53.04 12.92
CA THR A 51 0.20 53.52 14.31
C THR A 51 1.55 53.29 14.97
N THR A 52 2.19 54.38 15.38
CA THR A 52 3.45 54.42 16.11
C THR A 52 3.17 54.18 17.61
N ALA A 53 3.87 53.26 18.24
CA ALA A 53 3.87 53.08 19.67
C ALA A 53 5.29 52.95 20.23
N ALA A 54 5.47 53.58 21.38
CA ALA A 54 6.74 53.91 22.03
C ALA A 54 7.48 52.69 22.59
N SER A 55 8.79 52.77 22.56
CA SER A 55 9.78 51.82 23.06
C SER A 55 9.84 51.84 24.60
N THR A 56 9.67 50.68 25.23
CA THR A 56 10.06 50.46 26.63
C THR A 56 11.13 49.36 26.64
N THR A 57 12.33 49.73 27.06
CA THR A 57 13.49 48.82 27.10
C THR A 57 13.38 47.93 28.35
N THR A 58 13.08 46.65 28.15
CA THR A 58 13.22 45.62 29.18
C THR A 58 14.38 44.71 28.80
N THR A 59 15.42 44.70 29.62
CA THR A 59 16.59 43.84 29.45
C THR A 59 16.20 42.39 29.81
N THR A 60 15.95 41.58 28.82
CA THR A 60 15.72 40.14 29.02
C THR A 60 17.03 39.40 28.72
N SER A 61 17.55 38.67 29.71
CA SER A 61 18.65 37.72 29.52
C SER A 61 18.21 36.60 28.56
N THR A 62 18.71 36.60 27.34
CA THR A 62 18.48 35.55 26.35
C THR A 62 19.42 34.40 26.67
N THR A 63 18.91 33.34 27.25
CA THR A 63 19.58 32.05 27.24
C THR A 63 19.50 31.51 25.80
N THR A 64 20.57 31.59 25.05
CA THR A 64 20.66 30.99 23.72
C THR A 64 20.74 29.49 23.89
N THR A 65 19.62 28.81 23.75
CA THR A 65 19.62 27.35 23.55
C THR A 65 20.12 27.12 22.13
N THR A 66 21.36 26.70 22.00
CA THR A 66 21.90 26.22 20.72
C THR A 66 21.25 24.89 20.44
N THR A 67 20.19 24.86 19.63
CA THR A 67 19.65 23.65 19.05
C THR A 67 20.70 23.17 18.04
N THR A 68 21.46 22.16 18.42
CA THR A 68 22.34 21.49 17.46
C THR A 68 21.43 20.66 16.57
N THR A 69 21.12 21.15 15.38
CA THR A 69 20.46 20.35 14.33
C THR A 69 21.44 19.25 13.96
N THR A 70 21.19 18.06 14.45
CA THR A 70 21.96 16.88 14.07
C THR A 70 21.43 16.45 12.72
N THR A 71 22.10 16.84 11.64
CA THR A 71 21.82 16.28 10.31
C THR A 71 22.01 14.76 10.41
N ILE A 72 20.96 14.01 10.18
CA ILE A 72 21.01 12.55 10.19
C ILE A 72 21.87 12.13 8.98
N PRO A 73 22.92 11.33 9.18
CA PRO A 73 23.74 10.89 8.07
C PRO A 73 22.91 10.16 7.01
N LEU A 74 23.19 10.35 5.72
CA LEU A 74 22.45 9.78 4.60
C LEU A 74 22.27 8.25 4.72
N HIS A 75 23.31 7.55 5.21
CA HIS A 75 23.28 6.11 5.45
C HIS A 75 22.35 5.65 6.59
N ALA A 76 21.87 6.56 7.42
CA ALA A 76 20.88 6.26 8.46
C ALA A 76 19.44 6.21 7.91
N TRP A 77 19.24 6.57 6.63
CA TRP A 77 17.91 6.66 6.03
C TRP A 77 17.42 5.36 5.38
N VAL A 78 18.14 4.41 5.20
CA VAL A 78 17.94 3.14 4.49
C VAL A 78 19.03 3.01 3.43
N ASP A 79 19.93 2.11 3.64
CA ASP A 79 21.02 1.84 2.70
C ASP A 79 20.85 0.48 2.01
N ARG A 80 21.78 0.16 1.11
CA ARG A 80 21.77 -1.10 0.38
C ARG A 80 21.75 -2.35 1.27
N SER A 81 22.29 -2.26 2.49
CA SER A 81 22.30 -3.42 3.42
C SER A 81 20.91 -3.74 3.98
N SER A 82 19.95 -2.83 3.83
CA SER A 82 18.54 -3.03 4.23
C SER A 82 17.74 -3.87 3.24
N VAL A 83 18.23 -4.01 2.00
CA VAL A 83 17.51 -4.76 0.95
C VAL A 83 17.48 -6.24 1.30
N GLY A 84 16.28 -6.82 1.25
CA GLY A 84 16.06 -8.23 1.62
C GLY A 84 16.20 -8.53 3.11
N GLN A 85 16.38 -7.52 3.97
CA GLN A 85 16.51 -7.69 5.41
C GLN A 85 15.26 -7.18 6.16
N PRO A 86 14.92 -7.76 7.32
CA PRO A 86 13.85 -7.23 8.17
C PRO A 86 14.18 -5.80 8.61
N TRP A 87 13.13 -4.98 8.75
CA TRP A 87 13.29 -3.60 9.19
C TRP A 87 13.24 -3.48 10.70
N GLY A 88 14.22 -2.74 11.25
CA GLY A 88 14.38 -2.56 12.69
C GLY A 88 15.17 -3.70 13.33
N THR A 89 16.09 -3.36 14.22
CA THR A 89 16.88 -4.32 15.01
C THR A 89 16.28 -4.58 16.38
N GLU A 90 15.40 -3.70 16.84
CA GLU A 90 14.80 -3.73 18.18
C GLU A 90 13.49 -4.52 18.23
N VAL A 91 12.88 -4.78 17.07
CA VAL A 91 11.58 -5.44 16.96
C VAL A 91 11.68 -6.63 16.02
N GLN A 92 11.33 -7.81 16.51
CA GLN A 92 11.27 -9.01 15.69
C GLN A 92 9.87 -9.22 15.14
N GLY A 93 9.78 -9.47 13.83
CA GLY A 93 8.52 -9.66 13.15
C GLY A 93 8.52 -9.22 11.70
N LEU A 94 7.38 -9.42 11.05
CA LEU A 94 7.06 -8.80 9.77
C LEU A 94 6.28 -7.50 10.06
N ILE A 95 7.01 -6.42 10.34
CA ILE A 95 6.47 -5.23 11.02
C ILE A 95 5.83 -4.19 10.11
N THR A 96 5.85 -4.40 8.80
CA THR A 96 5.29 -3.47 7.83
C THR A 96 5.04 -4.18 6.50
N PHE A 97 4.27 -3.57 5.60
CA PHE A 97 4.05 -4.11 4.26
C PHE A 97 5.37 -4.40 3.55
N ARG A 98 5.51 -5.63 3.00
CA ARG A 98 6.75 -6.10 2.36
C ARG A 98 7.99 -5.97 3.25
N GLY A 99 7.81 -5.96 4.56
CA GLY A 99 8.77 -6.18 5.64
C GLY A 99 9.83 -5.12 5.88
N ASN A 100 10.10 -4.22 4.92
CA ASN A 100 11.11 -3.18 5.06
C ASN A 100 10.82 -1.98 4.15
N PRO A 101 11.53 -0.85 4.32
CA PRO A 101 11.31 0.36 3.54
C PRO A 101 11.62 0.25 2.04
N THR A 102 12.40 -0.73 1.59
CA THR A 102 12.64 -0.99 0.16
C THR A 102 11.60 -1.92 -0.47
N ASN A 103 10.60 -2.38 0.31
CA ASN A 103 9.58 -3.34 -0.08
C ASN A 103 10.14 -4.71 -0.52
N SER A 104 11.26 -5.16 0.04
CA SER A 104 12.03 -6.30 -0.44
C SER A 104 12.25 -7.44 0.57
N PHE A 105 11.66 -7.36 1.77
CA PHE A 105 11.69 -8.45 2.76
C PHE A 105 10.28 -9.04 2.93
N TYR A 106 10.15 -10.36 2.80
CA TYR A 106 8.82 -10.97 2.67
C TYR A 106 8.43 -11.87 3.84
N GLY A 107 9.33 -12.04 4.82
CA GLY A 107 9.12 -12.87 5.99
C GLY A 107 10.17 -13.95 6.19
N THR A 108 9.88 -14.90 7.07
CA THR A 108 10.79 -16.01 7.42
C THR A 108 10.06 -17.34 7.31
N GLY A 109 10.81 -18.37 6.86
CA GLY A 109 10.25 -19.69 6.56
C GLY A 109 10.95 -20.85 7.29
N PRO A 110 10.88 -22.03 6.70
CA PRO A 110 10.33 -22.39 5.37
C PRO A 110 8.81 -22.29 5.32
N LEU A 111 8.21 -22.32 4.11
CA LEU A 111 6.77 -22.50 3.93
C LEU A 111 6.35 -23.90 4.44
N PRO A 112 5.09 -24.09 4.89
CA PRO A 112 4.57 -25.41 5.27
C PRO A 112 4.78 -26.42 4.15
N ALA A 113 5.27 -27.61 4.48
CA ALA A 113 5.44 -28.69 3.51
C ALA A 113 4.10 -29.39 3.20
N THR A 114 3.24 -29.48 4.20
CA THR A 114 1.88 -30.03 4.15
C THR A 114 0.91 -29.04 4.78
N PRO A 115 0.49 -27.99 4.04
CA PRO A 115 -0.30 -26.91 4.62
C PRO A 115 -1.67 -27.38 5.13
N GLU A 116 -2.02 -26.96 6.33
CA GLU A 116 -3.39 -27.07 6.88
C GLU A 116 -3.78 -25.77 7.57
N VAL A 117 -5.10 -25.56 7.74
CA VAL A 117 -5.61 -24.42 8.51
C VAL A 117 -5.50 -24.75 9.99
N ASP A 118 -4.68 -24.01 10.72
CA ASP A 118 -4.58 -24.12 12.17
C ASP A 118 -5.78 -23.45 12.85
N TRP A 119 -6.04 -22.19 12.53
CA TRP A 119 -7.19 -21.47 13.04
C TRP A 119 -7.78 -20.48 12.04
N VAL A 120 -9.02 -20.06 12.31
CA VAL A 120 -9.80 -19.08 11.55
C VAL A 120 -10.32 -18.02 12.50
N PHE A 121 -9.98 -16.77 12.27
CA PHE A 121 -10.42 -15.63 13.07
C PHE A 121 -11.37 -14.72 12.30
N PRO A 122 -12.43 -14.25 12.93
CA PRO A 122 -13.14 -14.83 14.07
C PRO A 122 -14.14 -15.92 13.59
N ALA A 123 -14.88 -16.50 14.50
CA ALA A 123 -15.91 -17.50 14.16
C ALA A 123 -17.06 -16.94 13.31
N THR A 124 -17.31 -15.63 13.36
CA THR A 124 -18.32 -14.90 12.56
C THR A 124 -17.64 -13.96 11.58
N PRO A 125 -18.05 -13.92 10.30
CA PRO A 125 -17.41 -13.06 9.31
C PRO A 125 -17.35 -11.57 9.72
N LEU A 126 -16.19 -10.95 9.57
CA LEU A 126 -15.98 -9.51 9.75
C LEU A 126 -16.50 -8.79 8.51
N CYS A 127 -17.61 -8.09 8.65
CA CYS A 127 -18.22 -7.36 7.55
C CYS A 127 -18.70 -5.98 8.01
N GLY A 128 -18.55 -4.98 7.14
CA GLY A 128 -19.04 -3.63 7.33
C GLY A 128 -19.62 -3.04 6.05
N GLN A 129 -20.30 -1.93 6.18
CA GLN A 129 -20.79 -1.18 5.03
C GLN A 129 -19.84 -0.04 4.71
N SER A 130 -19.48 0.12 3.45
CA SER A 130 -18.70 1.24 2.98
C SER A 130 -19.30 1.79 1.69
N THR A 131 -19.14 3.10 1.46
CA THR A 131 -19.68 3.78 0.29
C THR A 131 -18.54 4.14 -0.65
N ASP A 132 -18.58 3.60 -1.86
CA ASP A 132 -17.66 3.92 -2.93
C ASP A 132 -18.41 4.55 -4.10
N LEU A 133 -18.00 5.75 -4.53
CA LEU A 133 -18.60 6.53 -5.60
C LEU A 133 -20.15 6.65 -5.51
N GLY A 134 -20.63 6.83 -4.27
CA GLY A 134 -22.06 6.95 -3.98
C GLY A 134 -22.83 5.63 -3.95
N VAL A 135 -22.13 4.49 -4.07
CA VAL A 135 -22.74 3.16 -3.96
C VAL A 135 -22.30 2.52 -2.63
N THR A 136 -23.26 2.31 -1.74
CA THR A 136 -23.02 1.60 -0.48
C THR A 136 -23.11 0.09 -0.70
N ALA A 137 -22.09 -0.64 -0.26
CA ALA A 137 -22.04 -2.10 -0.32
C ALA A 137 -21.55 -2.69 0.99
N THR A 138 -21.85 -3.96 1.23
CA THR A 138 -21.26 -4.72 2.32
C THR A 138 -19.95 -5.33 1.86
N TRP A 139 -18.89 -5.09 2.62
CA TRP A 139 -17.55 -5.58 2.41
C TRP A 139 -17.16 -6.51 3.55
N CYS A 140 -16.48 -7.62 3.25
CA CYS A 140 -16.09 -8.61 4.27
C CYS A 140 -14.61 -8.94 4.18
N GLY A 141 -14.01 -9.31 5.31
CA GLY A 141 -12.60 -9.66 5.44
C GLY A 141 -11.67 -8.47 5.31
N ASN A 142 -10.61 -8.65 4.57
CA ASN A 142 -9.77 -7.56 4.08
C ASN A 142 -9.37 -7.83 2.62
N GLY A 143 -8.98 -6.79 1.91
CA GLY A 143 -8.63 -6.87 0.50
C GLY A 143 -7.23 -6.36 0.21
N TRP A 144 -7.12 -5.71 -0.89
CA TRP A 144 -5.87 -5.15 -1.36
C TRP A 144 -5.49 -3.88 -0.55
N THR A 145 -4.27 -3.69 -0.06
CA THR A 145 -3.11 -4.57 -0.02
C THR A 145 -3.04 -5.49 1.18
N GLY A 146 -3.76 -5.25 2.21
CA GLY A 146 -4.16 -5.98 3.40
C GLY A 146 -3.19 -7.00 4.00
N GLN A 147 -1.87 -6.80 3.90
CA GLN A 147 -0.91 -7.66 4.57
C GLN A 147 -0.93 -7.40 6.07
N PRO A 148 -1.25 -8.38 6.93
CA PRO A 148 -1.13 -8.21 8.37
C PRO A 148 0.34 -8.10 8.77
N VAL A 149 0.62 -7.41 9.89
CA VAL A 149 1.93 -7.44 10.53
C VAL A 149 1.96 -8.52 11.60
N VAL A 150 3.17 -9.05 11.84
CA VAL A 150 3.43 -10.05 12.86
C VAL A 150 4.50 -9.50 13.79
N TRP A 151 4.26 -9.56 15.09
CA TRP A 151 5.15 -9.04 16.13
C TRP A 151 5.44 -10.09 17.18
N GLU A 152 6.73 -10.42 17.37
CA GLU A 152 7.19 -11.18 18.53
C GLU A 152 7.34 -10.22 19.72
N ARG A 153 6.35 -10.24 20.59
CA ARG A 153 6.29 -9.36 21.76
C ARG A 153 7.33 -9.78 22.81
N PRO A 154 7.84 -8.81 23.60
CA PRO A 154 8.79 -9.11 24.69
C PRO A 154 8.26 -10.06 25.77
N ASP A 155 6.93 -10.18 25.91
CA ASP A 155 6.28 -11.11 26.86
C ASP A 155 6.14 -12.55 26.31
N GLY A 156 6.63 -12.82 25.11
CA GLY A 156 6.65 -14.14 24.48
C GLY A 156 5.42 -14.48 23.66
N ILE A 157 4.45 -13.56 23.54
CA ILE A 157 3.30 -13.71 22.63
C ILE A 157 3.71 -13.26 21.25
N THR A 158 3.45 -14.05 20.22
CA THR A 158 3.48 -13.57 18.82
C THR A 158 2.09 -13.02 18.48
N GLU A 159 2.00 -11.74 18.15
CA GLU A 159 0.76 -11.04 17.88
C GLU A 159 0.63 -10.71 16.39
N VAL A 160 -0.49 -11.09 15.78
CA VAL A 160 -0.84 -10.73 14.40
C VAL A 160 -1.80 -9.56 14.45
N MET A 161 -1.51 -8.51 13.69
CA MET A 161 -2.31 -7.29 13.67
C MET A 161 -2.72 -6.93 12.26
N GLY A 162 -3.97 -6.49 12.10
CA GLY A 162 -4.46 -6.03 10.80
C GLY A 162 -5.82 -5.40 10.86
N GLY A 163 -6.10 -4.55 9.88
CA GLY A 163 -7.41 -3.98 9.68
C GLY A 163 -8.37 -4.96 9.01
N ALA A 164 -9.67 -4.69 9.15
CA ALA A 164 -10.70 -5.44 8.46
C ALA A 164 -11.86 -4.53 7.99
N TYR A 165 -12.73 -5.09 7.17
CA TYR A 165 -13.86 -4.36 6.60
C TYR A 165 -15.06 -4.23 7.55
N ASP A 166 -14.91 -4.68 8.79
CA ASP A 166 -15.87 -4.47 9.87
C ASP A 166 -15.67 -3.15 10.63
N HIS A 167 -14.88 -2.24 10.07
CA HIS A 167 -14.50 -0.94 10.65
C HIS A 167 -13.67 -1.07 11.95
N ARG A 168 -12.77 -2.07 11.97
CA ARG A 168 -11.90 -2.34 13.13
C ARG A 168 -10.50 -2.71 12.72
N PHE A 169 -9.58 -2.41 13.61
CA PHE A 169 -8.22 -2.90 13.58
C PHE A 169 -8.05 -3.91 14.71
N HIS A 170 -7.65 -5.14 14.38
CA HIS A 170 -7.64 -6.32 15.25
C HIS A 170 -6.25 -6.71 15.70
N PHE A 171 -6.18 -7.38 16.86
CA PHE A 171 -5.00 -7.93 17.49
C PHE A 171 -5.26 -9.38 17.87
N ILE A 172 -4.47 -10.31 17.36
CA ILE A 172 -4.75 -11.75 17.43
C ILE A 172 -3.48 -12.47 17.91
N ASP A 173 -3.63 -13.39 18.87
CA ASP A 173 -2.58 -14.31 19.26
C ASP A 173 -2.30 -15.29 18.11
N ALA A 174 -1.06 -15.30 17.62
CA ALA A 174 -0.64 -16.12 16.49
C ALA A 174 -0.77 -17.62 16.77
N ALA A 175 -0.67 -18.04 18.04
CA ALA A 175 -0.73 -19.45 18.43
C ALA A 175 -2.16 -19.99 18.54
N THR A 176 -3.13 -19.11 18.88
CA THR A 176 -4.49 -19.57 19.23
C THR A 176 -5.59 -19.02 18.33
N GLY A 177 -5.32 -17.93 17.59
CA GLY A 177 -6.33 -17.22 16.83
C GLY A 177 -7.30 -16.38 17.68
N GLU A 178 -7.07 -16.29 19.00
CA GLU A 178 -7.93 -15.52 19.91
C GLU A 178 -7.47 -14.05 19.98
N PRO A 179 -8.40 -13.10 20.23
CA PRO A 179 -8.04 -11.71 20.42
C PRO A 179 -7.10 -11.53 21.64
N THR A 180 -6.01 -10.77 21.47
CA THR A 180 -5.11 -10.38 22.57
C THR A 180 -5.53 -9.08 23.24
N ARG A 181 -6.30 -8.24 22.53
CA ARG A 181 -6.74 -6.90 22.94
C ARG A 181 -8.09 -6.58 22.31
N ASP A 182 -8.77 -5.56 22.85
CA ASP A 182 -9.94 -4.99 22.19
C ASP A 182 -9.53 -4.34 20.86
N PRO A 183 -10.36 -4.43 19.80
CA PRO A 183 -10.05 -3.83 18.52
C PRO A 183 -10.18 -2.30 18.58
N VAL A 184 -9.36 -1.59 17.81
CA VAL A 184 -9.51 -0.14 17.60
C VAL A 184 -10.61 0.11 16.57
N LEU A 185 -11.60 0.92 16.96
CA LEU A 185 -12.71 1.29 16.08
C LEU A 185 -12.29 2.39 15.08
N THR A 186 -12.74 2.26 13.84
CA THR A 186 -12.62 3.26 12.78
C THR A 186 -13.99 3.70 12.28
N GLY A 187 -14.03 4.81 11.55
CA GLY A 187 -15.30 5.32 10.99
C GLY A 187 -15.72 4.63 9.70
N ASP A 188 -14.82 3.89 9.04
CA ASP A 188 -15.05 3.13 7.80
C ASP A 188 -14.06 1.94 7.75
N ILE A 189 -14.07 1.17 6.66
CA ILE A 189 -13.24 -0.02 6.45
C ILE A 189 -11.74 0.30 6.53
N VAL A 190 -10.95 -0.67 6.95
CA VAL A 190 -9.48 -0.61 6.94
C VAL A 190 -8.98 -1.58 5.88
N LYS A 191 -8.45 -1.06 4.76
CA LYS A 191 -7.94 -1.85 3.64
C LYS A 191 -6.43 -2.06 3.74
N GLY A 192 -5.71 -0.99 4.09
CA GLY A 192 -4.26 -0.92 4.03
C GLY A 192 -3.54 -1.82 5.03
N SER A 193 -2.26 -2.00 4.77
CA SER A 193 -1.35 -2.70 5.68
C SER A 193 -0.87 -1.76 6.78
N PRO A 194 -0.81 -2.19 8.04
CA PRO A 194 -0.26 -1.40 9.14
C PRO A 194 1.28 -1.39 9.14
N THR A 195 1.84 -0.56 10.01
CA THR A 195 3.25 -0.61 10.38
C THR A 195 3.39 -0.58 11.89
N LEU A 196 4.16 -1.50 12.46
CA LEU A 196 4.60 -1.47 13.84
C LEU A 196 5.86 -0.60 13.93
N ASP A 197 6.07 0.06 15.08
CA ASP A 197 7.22 0.92 15.27
C ASP A 197 8.54 0.13 15.21
N PRO A 198 9.47 0.49 14.31
CA PRO A 198 10.71 -0.27 14.11
C PRO A 198 11.75 -0.05 15.20
N ASP A 199 11.62 1.03 15.99
CA ASP A 199 12.59 1.44 17.01
C ASP A 199 12.21 0.92 18.42
N GLY A 200 11.20 0.03 18.48
CA GLY A 200 10.77 -0.64 19.71
C GLY A 200 9.81 0.18 20.59
N PHE A 201 9.31 1.32 20.13
CA PHE A 201 8.19 1.95 20.81
C PHE A 201 6.93 1.08 20.62
N PRO A 202 6.12 0.88 21.66
CA PRO A 202 4.89 0.08 21.58
C PRO A 202 3.79 0.85 20.83
N LEU A 203 4.00 1.08 19.53
CA LEU A 203 3.13 1.85 18.65
C LEU A 203 2.81 1.08 17.37
N VAL A 204 1.58 1.22 16.89
CA VAL A 204 1.18 0.78 15.55
C VAL A 204 0.55 1.95 14.78
N TYR A 205 0.84 1.99 13.49
CA TYR A 205 0.43 3.03 12.56
C TYR A 205 -0.43 2.43 11.46
N PHE A 206 -1.62 2.99 11.21
CA PHE A 206 -2.48 2.52 10.13
C PHE A 206 -3.47 3.59 9.67
N GLY A 207 -3.91 3.46 8.44
CA GLY A 207 -4.93 4.29 7.84
C GLY A 207 -6.27 3.59 7.69
N SER A 208 -7.30 4.34 7.36
CA SER A 208 -8.65 3.85 7.11
C SER A 208 -9.36 4.73 6.08
N ARG A 209 -10.41 4.19 5.47
CA ARG A 209 -11.30 4.90 4.54
C ARG A 209 -12.12 6.01 5.22
N ASP A 210 -12.04 6.17 6.53
CA ASP A 210 -12.62 7.31 7.24
C ASP A 210 -11.76 8.60 7.16
N ASN A 211 -10.84 8.67 6.21
CA ASN A 211 -9.89 9.75 5.98
C ASN A 211 -8.94 9.98 7.16
N LYS A 212 -8.61 8.95 7.95
CA LYS A 212 -7.73 9.11 9.11
C LYS A 212 -6.54 8.16 9.09
N LEU A 213 -5.35 8.75 9.20
CA LEU A 213 -4.14 8.07 9.64
C LEU A 213 -4.09 8.10 11.17
N ARG A 214 -3.69 7.00 11.81
CA ARG A 214 -3.68 6.85 13.27
C ARG A 214 -2.34 6.38 13.79
N VAL A 215 -2.00 6.85 14.99
CA VAL A 215 -0.94 6.32 15.86
C VAL A 215 -1.59 5.76 17.11
N VAL A 216 -1.40 4.48 17.35
CA VAL A 216 -2.06 3.74 18.44
C VAL A 216 -1.00 3.15 19.37
N ALA A 217 -1.15 3.41 20.66
CA ALA A 217 -0.29 2.86 21.70
C ALA A 217 -0.75 1.46 22.13
N LEU A 218 0.23 0.58 22.37
CA LEU A 218 0.05 -0.83 22.70
C LEU A 218 0.53 -1.19 24.12
N ASP A 219 1.04 -0.25 24.89
CA ASP A 219 1.55 -0.43 26.26
C ASP A 219 0.48 -0.13 27.35
N ARG A 220 -0.76 0.06 26.97
CA ARG A 220 -1.92 0.23 27.85
C ARG A 220 -2.66 -1.10 28.00
N GLU A 221 -3.54 -1.17 29.00
CA GLU A 221 -4.46 -2.30 29.19
C GLU A 221 -5.26 -2.58 27.91
N GLN A 222 -5.71 -1.50 27.24
CA GLN A 222 -6.35 -1.56 25.91
C GLN A 222 -5.65 -0.59 24.95
N PRO A 223 -5.67 -0.88 23.64
CA PRO A 223 -5.09 0.01 22.64
C PRO A 223 -5.68 1.42 22.69
N GLU A 224 -4.84 2.43 22.67
CA GLU A 224 -5.24 3.83 22.74
C GLU A 224 -4.78 4.61 21.52
N VAL A 225 -5.71 5.31 20.85
CA VAL A 225 -5.36 6.23 19.76
C VAL A 225 -4.76 7.50 20.38
N LEU A 226 -3.44 7.64 20.28
CA LEU A 226 -2.72 8.81 20.80
C LEU A 226 -2.84 10.01 19.87
N TRP A 227 -2.94 9.74 18.56
CA TRP A 227 -3.02 10.78 17.54
C TRP A 227 -3.73 10.26 16.31
N SER A 228 -4.43 11.17 15.64
CA SER A 228 -4.96 10.92 14.30
C SER A 228 -4.87 12.17 13.44
N TYR A 229 -4.63 11.96 12.14
CA TYR A 229 -4.59 13.03 11.17
C TYR A 229 -5.66 12.80 10.11
N GLU A 230 -6.39 13.86 9.81
CA GLU A 230 -7.37 13.93 8.75
C GLU A 230 -6.93 15.00 7.76
N THR A 231 -6.87 14.68 6.47
CA THR A 231 -6.44 15.66 5.48
C THR A 231 -7.42 16.83 5.45
N PRO A 232 -6.93 18.08 5.66
CA PRO A 232 -7.81 19.23 5.63
C PRO A 232 -8.45 19.43 4.26
N THR A 233 -9.75 19.59 4.23
CA THR A 233 -10.55 19.92 3.05
C THR A 233 -10.04 21.13 2.22
N PRO A 234 -9.32 22.14 2.79
CA PRO A 234 -8.81 23.27 2.02
C PRO A 234 -7.74 22.95 0.96
N LEU A 235 -7.09 21.78 1.03
CA LEU A 235 -6.20 21.33 -0.06
C LEU A 235 -6.99 20.92 -1.30
N CYS A 236 -8.27 20.75 -1.16
CA CYS A 236 -9.23 20.48 -2.19
C CYS A 236 -9.74 21.77 -2.82
N THR A 237 -9.16 22.25 -3.92
CA THR A 237 -9.60 23.48 -4.58
C THR A 237 -10.69 23.27 -5.63
N VAL A 238 -10.98 22.03 -6.02
CA VAL A 238 -11.92 21.70 -7.09
C VAL A 238 -12.80 20.53 -6.68
N ALA A 239 -14.11 20.70 -6.72
CA ALA A 239 -15.06 19.63 -6.41
C ALA A 239 -14.89 18.45 -7.37
N GLY A 240 -14.63 17.28 -6.81
CA GLY A 240 -14.43 16.03 -7.54
C GLY A 240 -15.31 14.91 -7.03
N ARG A 241 -14.97 13.70 -7.37
CA ARG A 241 -15.67 12.50 -6.91
C ARG A 241 -15.12 12.03 -5.57
N SER A 242 -16.02 11.58 -4.73
CA SER A 242 -15.69 10.98 -3.45
C SER A 242 -16.45 9.68 -3.22
N GLY A 243 -15.77 8.70 -2.67
CA GLY A 243 -16.42 7.54 -2.07
C GLY A 243 -17.25 7.94 -0.86
N ASN A 244 -16.74 8.78 0.00
CA ASN A 244 -17.35 9.22 1.26
C ASN A 244 -17.93 10.65 1.22
N GLY A 245 -17.88 11.34 0.09
CA GLY A 245 -18.54 12.64 -0.11
C GLY A 245 -17.64 13.87 -0.06
N THR A 246 -16.32 13.76 0.10
CA THR A 246 -15.42 14.90 0.32
C THR A 246 -14.19 14.96 -0.58
N THR A 247 -14.24 14.49 -1.82
CA THR A 247 -13.06 14.55 -2.68
C THR A 247 -12.95 15.78 -3.53
N CYS A 248 -11.71 16.06 -3.87
CA CYS A 248 -11.33 17.08 -4.83
C CYS A 248 -11.16 16.48 -6.20
N PHE A 249 -11.33 17.32 -7.19
CA PHE A 249 -11.05 16.96 -8.58
C PHE A 249 -9.58 16.52 -8.72
N GLY A 250 -9.34 15.37 -9.34
CA GLY A 250 -8.01 14.80 -9.47
C GLY A 250 -7.60 13.84 -8.36
N MET A 251 -8.38 13.70 -7.30
CA MET A 251 -8.24 12.66 -6.29
C MET A 251 -9.24 11.55 -6.55
N TRP A 252 -8.82 10.30 -6.27
CA TRP A 252 -9.74 9.17 -6.34
C TRP A 252 -10.64 9.16 -5.12
N ASN A 253 -10.01 9.21 -3.97
CA ASN A 253 -10.63 9.10 -2.66
C ASN A 253 -9.78 9.88 -1.65
N ASP A 254 -10.11 9.80 -0.38
CA ASP A 254 -9.30 10.30 0.74
C ASP A 254 -8.84 9.16 1.70
N ASP A 255 -8.84 7.92 1.20
CA ASP A 255 -8.37 6.75 1.91
C ASP A 255 -6.87 6.83 2.24
N TRP A 256 -6.50 6.17 3.34
CA TRP A 256 -5.11 5.96 3.74
C TRP A 256 -4.75 4.47 3.60
N ASP A 257 -4.71 3.98 2.37
CA ASP A 257 -4.44 2.58 2.03
C ASP A 257 -2.95 2.20 2.06
N PRO A 258 -2.02 3.06 1.58
CA PRO A 258 -0.60 2.76 1.64
C PRO A 258 -0.13 2.52 3.07
N ALA A 259 0.76 1.55 3.27
CA ALA A 259 1.37 1.34 4.58
C ALA A 259 2.22 2.56 4.97
N PRO A 260 2.00 3.15 6.15
CA PRO A 260 2.88 4.21 6.64
C PRO A 260 4.29 3.67 6.89
N ARG A 261 5.30 4.54 6.90
CA ARG A 261 6.69 4.18 7.22
C ARG A 261 7.21 5.05 8.36
N VAL A 262 7.95 4.44 9.27
CA VAL A 262 8.65 5.17 10.34
C VAL A 262 10.15 4.98 10.14
N ILE A 263 10.87 6.09 10.00
CA ILE A 263 12.32 6.13 9.83
C ILE A 263 12.85 7.32 10.63
N ASN A 264 13.78 7.10 11.55
CA ASN A 264 14.43 8.16 12.32
C ASN A 264 13.46 9.13 13.04
N ASP A 265 12.44 8.62 13.71
CA ASP A 265 11.39 9.38 14.38
C ASP A 265 10.51 10.23 13.43
N VAL A 266 10.56 9.96 12.13
CA VAL A 266 9.70 10.58 11.13
C VAL A 266 8.71 9.56 10.59
N LEU A 267 7.43 9.90 10.65
CA LEU A 267 6.34 9.14 10.05
C LEU A 267 6.10 9.65 8.63
N PHE A 268 6.21 8.78 7.66
CA PHE A 268 5.89 9.04 6.26
C PHE A 268 4.62 8.30 5.85
N ALA A 269 3.75 8.98 5.12
CA ALA A 269 2.55 8.34 4.58
C ALA A 269 2.11 8.93 3.25
N ASN A 270 1.75 8.06 2.35
CA ASN A 270 0.99 8.36 1.14
C ASN A 270 -0.51 8.22 1.41
N SER A 271 -1.32 8.87 0.60
CA SER A 271 -2.77 8.65 0.65
C SER A 271 -3.43 8.91 -0.72
N GLU A 272 -4.64 8.37 -0.87
CA GLU A 272 -5.43 8.57 -2.09
C GLU A 272 -5.84 10.04 -2.32
N ASN A 273 -5.64 10.91 -1.32
CA ASN A 273 -5.78 12.36 -1.49
C ASN A 273 -4.66 12.99 -2.35
N SER A 274 -3.76 12.18 -2.92
CA SER A 274 -2.69 12.59 -3.82
C SER A 274 -1.56 13.39 -3.15
N ILE A 275 -1.36 13.24 -1.84
CA ILE A 275 -0.34 13.97 -1.09
C ILE A 275 0.57 12.98 -0.35
N PHE A 276 1.88 13.16 -0.52
CA PHE A 276 2.88 12.57 0.35
C PHE A 276 3.06 13.46 1.58
N HIS A 277 3.08 12.84 2.75
CA HIS A 277 3.19 13.53 4.02
C HIS A 277 4.40 13.04 4.83
N ALA A 278 4.96 13.93 5.67
CA ALA A 278 5.93 13.59 6.70
C ALA A 278 5.62 14.33 8.00
N TRP A 279 5.72 13.63 9.13
CA TRP A 279 5.59 14.19 10.49
C TRP A 279 6.77 13.79 11.34
N GLN A 280 7.32 14.74 12.12
CA GLN A 280 8.16 14.42 13.27
C GLN A 280 7.27 13.82 14.36
N LEU A 281 7.52 12.59 14.81
CA LEU A 281 6.66 11.91 15.77
C LEU A 281 6.81 12.43 17.20
N ASN A 282 8.05 12.87 17.57
CA ASN A 282 8.39 13.31 18.93
C ASN A 282 8.01 12.26 19.97
N ARG A 283 8.43 11.00 19.71
CA ARG A 283 8.14 9.84 20.58
C ARG A 283 8.87 9.97 21.91
N THR A 284 8.16 9.80 23.00
CA THR A 284 8.69 9.88 24.37
C THR A 284 7.98 8.88 25.28
N TYR A 285 8.46 8.79 26.52
CA TYR A 285 7.75 8.10 27.59
C TYR A 285 7.38 9.10 28.69
N ASP A 286 6.17 8.98 29.23
CA ASP A 286 5.75 9.79 30.38
C ASP A 286 6.38 9.30 31.71
N ALA A 287 6.02 9.95 32.81
CA ALA A 287 6.55 9.61 34.15
C ALA A 287 6.11 8.21 34.65
N GLN A 288 5.12 7.61 34.03
CA GLN A 288 4.62 6.27 34.29
C GLN A 288 5.28 5.22 33.40
N GLY A 289 6.11 5.65 32.44
CA GLY A 289 6.76 4.79 31.45
C GLY A 289 5.84 4.43 30.27
N MET A 290 4.74 5.16 30.07
CA MET A 290 3.80 4.95 28.96
C MET A 290 4.22 5.78 27.75
N VAL A 291 4.17 5.18 26.54
CA VAL A 291 4.56 5.87 25.31
C VAL A 291 3.63 7.05 25.01
N GLN A 292 4.22 8.14 24.57
CA GLN A 292 3.54 9.36 24.13
C GLN A 292 4.07 9.78 22.76
N VAL A 293 3.22 10.44 21.97
CA VAL A 293 3.61 11.07 20.70
C VAL A 293 3.08 12.49 20.63
N ALA A 294 3.83 13.37 19.98
CA ALA A 294 3.39 14.76 19.71
C ALA A 294 3.72 15.10 18.24
N PRO A 295 3.03 14.48 17.26
CA PRO A 295 3.37 14.60 15.86
C PRO A 295 3.25 16.05 15.37
N GLU A 296 4.34 16.53 14.74
CA GLU A 296 4.43 17.82 14.08
C GLU A 296 4.55 17.62 12.57
N LEU A 297 3.66 18.27 11.81
CA LEU A 297 3.67 18.16 10.35
C LEU A 297 4.91 18.89 9.79
N LEU A 298 5.76 18.15 9.10
CA LEU A 298 6.96 18.65 8.45
C LEU A 298 6.69 19.00 6.98
N VAL A 299 6.09 18.07 6.24
CA VAL A 299 5.94 18.16 4.78
C VAL A 299 4.58 17.70 4.33
N GLN A 300 4.02 18.42 3.36
CA GLN A 300 2.94 18.00 2.48
C GLN A 300 3.37 18.25 1.04
N PHE A 301 3.64 17.20 0.30
CA PHE A 301 4.05 17.30 -1.10
C PHE A 301 2.93 16.77 -2.01
N PRO A 302 2.28 17.64 -2.82
CA PRO A 302 1.26 17.22 -3.77
C PRO A 302 1.90 16.45 -4.94
N ALA A 303 1.30 15.32 -5.31
CA ALA A 303 1.74 14.52 -6.46
C ALA A 303 1.25 15.08 -7.81
N TRP A 304 0.97 16.36 -7.87
CA TRP A 304 0.56 17.08 -9.07
C TRP A 304 1.16 18.49 -9.11
N ASP A 305 1.23 19.04 -10.30
CA ASP A 305 1.45 20.44 -10.57
C ASP A 305 0.24 21.06 -11.30
N ASP A 306 0.30 22.36 -11.55
CA ASP A 306 -0.79 23.10 -12.21
C ASP A 306 -1.02 22.61 -13.65
N GLU A 307 0.02 22.15 -14.35
CA GLU A 307 -0.08 21.64 -15.72
C GLU A 307 -0.82 20.31 -15.74
N LEU A 308 -0.44 19.36 -14.89
CA LEU A 308 -1.11 18.06 -14.75
C LEU A 308 -2.58 18.27 -14.33
N MET A 309 -2.83 19.15 -13.36
CA MET A 309 -4.18 19.45 -12.89
C MET A 309 -5.04 20.09 -13.97
N ALA A 310 -4.51 21.05 -14.75
CA ALA A 310 -5.21 21.65 -15.88
C ALA A 310 -5.53 20.62 -16.98
N ASN A 311 -4.62 19.68 -17.20
CA ASN A 311 -4.80 18.58 -18.14
C ASN A 311 -5.94 17.64 -17.70
N ILE A 312 -5.99 17.27 -16.44
CA ILE A 312 -7.06 16.48 -15.83
C ILE A 312 -8.40 17.24 -15.92
N GLN A 313 -8.43 18.53 -15.64
CA GLN A 313 -9.62 19.38 -15.69
C GLN A 313 -10.15 19.58 -17.12
N SER A 314 -9.29 19.61 -18.12
CA SER A 314 -9.68 19.77 -19.53
C SER A 314 -10.36 18.52 -20.11
N GLY A 315 -10.51 17.47 -19.33
CA GLY A 315 -11.15 16.22 -19.75
C GLY A 315 -10.27 15.35 -20.63
N CYS A 316 -8.96 15.55 -20.58
CA CYS A 316 -7.95 14.79 -21.32
C CYS A 316 -8.38 14.44 -22.73
N THR A 317 -7.86 15.14 -23.68
CA THR A 317 -8.16 15.07 -25.13
C THR A 317 -8.00 13.70 -25.80
N ILE A 318 -7.78 12.63 -25.07
CA ILE A 318 -7.49 11.30 -25.62
C ILE A 318 -8.59 10.27 -25.27
N GLY A 319 -9.84 10.69 -25.14
CA GLY A 319 -10.97 9.73 -25.09
C GLY A 319 -10.96 8.73 -23.91
N VAL A 320 -10.08 8.91 -22.95
CA VAL A 320 -9.95 8.10 -21.75
C VAL A 320 -10.02 9.06 -20.58
N ARG A 321 -10.83 8.72 -19.57
CA ARG A 321 -10.95 9.52 -18.35
C ARG A 321 -9.57 9.85 -17.81
N CYS A 322 -9.27 11.11 -17.68
CA CYS A 322 -8.23 11.57 -16.81
C CYS A 322 -8.62 11.23 -15.40
N VAL A 323 -7.89 10.34 -14.85
CA VAL A 323 -8.12 9.76 -13.57
C VAL A 323 -7.27 10.51 -12.57
N SER A 324 -7.55 10.32 -11.33
CA SER A 324 -6.94 10.88 -10.17
C SER A 324 -5.39 10.84 -10.22
N THR A 325 -4.80 11.68 -9.42
CA THR A 325 -3.38 11.66 -9.10
C THR A 325 -3.11 10.88 -7.81
N SER A 326 -4.08 10.10 -7.34
CA SER A 326 -4.01 9.33 -6.09
C SER A 326 -2.69 8.60 -5.93
N ILE A 327 -2.23 8.47 -4.69
CA ILE A 327 -1.06 7.68 -4.34
C ILE A 327 -1.56 6.48 -3.54
N GLU A 328 -1.70 5.34 -4.22
CA GLU A 328 -2.12 4.07 -3.61
C GLU A 328 -0.93 3.17 -3.28
N SER A 329 0.25 3.49 -3.82
CA SER A 329 1.48 2.75 -3.56
C SER A 329 2.10 3.10 -2.20
N THR A 330 2.57 2.07 -1.47
CA THR A 330 3.37 2.26 -0.26
C THR A 330 4.71 2.91 -0.63
N PRO A 331 5.16 3.96 0.08
CA PRO A 331 6.40 4.63 -0.25
C PRO A 331 7.60 3.69 -0.04
N ALA A 332 8.55 3.73 -0.99
CA ALA A 332 9.80 2.99 -0.97
C ALA A 332 10.98 3.94 -0.75
N PHE A 333 11.94 3.55 0.08
CA PHE A 333 13.03 4.42 0.51
C PHE A 333 14.39 3.82 0.17
N PHE A 334 15.33 4.65 -0.23
CA PHE A 334 16.72 4.26 -0.45
C PHE A 334 17.64 5.48 -0.43
N GLU A 335 18.69 5.43 0.39
CA GLU A 335 19.79 6.43 0.49
C GLU A 335 19.32 7.89 0.51
N GLY A 336 18.39 8.23 1.41
CA GLY A 336 17.87 9.60 1.58
C GLY A 336 16.85 10.02 0.53
N ARG A 337 16.34 9.08 -0.24
CA ARG A 337 15.26 9.32 -1.20
C ARG A 337 14.04 8.48 -0.91
N VAL A 338 12.88 8.98 -1.28
CA VAL A 338 11.62 8.24 -1.27
C VAL A 338 11.03 8.21 -2.67
N TYR A 339 10.47 7.06 -3.05
CA TYR A 339 9.85 6.85 -4.36
C TYR A 339 8.43 6.31 -4.19
N PHE A 340 7.52 6.79 -5.03
CA PHE A 340 6.14 6.32 -5.08
C PHE A 340 5.54 6.50 -6.48
N GLY A 341 4.54 5.66 -6.79
CA GLY A 341 3.74 5.74 -8.00
C GLY A 341 2.44 6.49 -7.77
N THR A 342 1.83 7.00 -8.83
CA THR A 342 0.54 7.68 -8.81
C THR A 342 -0.43 7.06 -9.80
N SER A 343 -1.74 7.24 -9.56
CA SER A 343 -2.77 6.81 -10.51
C SER A 343 -2.72 7.56 -11.85
N ALA A 344 -2.02 8.71 -11.93
CA ALA A 344 -1.75 9.39 -13.20
C ALA A 344 -0.61 8.73 -14.00
N GLY A 345 0.06 7.74 -13.44
CA GLY A 345 1.17 7.01 -14.07
C GLY A 345 2.52 7.68 -13.92
N TRP A 346 2.68 8.56 -12.93
CA TRP A 346 3.96 9.15 -12.60
C TRP A 346 4.65 8.36 -11.50
N VAL A 347 5.93 8.12 -11.67
CA VAL A 347 6.87 7.69 -10.63
C VAL A 347 7.60 8.93 -10.17
N ILE A 348 7.48 9.26 -8.90
CA ILE A 348 8.07 10.46 -8.29
C ILE A 348 9.13 10.03 -7.28
N GLY A 349 10.28 10.69 -7.31
CA GLY A 349 11.33 10.55 -6.32
C GLY A 349 11.65 11.89 -5.65
N LEU A 350 11.65 11.89 -4.31
CA LEU A 350 11.98 13.06 -3.50
C LEU A 350 13.25 12.80 -2.71
N ASP A 351 14.15 13.77 -2.68
CA ASP A 351 15.21 13.86 -1.68
C ASP A 351 14.60 14.32 -0.36
N ILE A 352 14.80 13.53 0.69
CA ILE A 352 14.24 13.73 2.02
C ILE A 352 15.33 13.96 3.08
N THR A 353 16.56 14.22 2.68
CA THR A 353 17.69 14.41 3.61
C THR A 353 17.49 15.56 4.59
N ASN A 354 16.73 16.58 4.18
CA ASN A 354 16.40 17.75 5.00
C ASN A 354 14.91 17.74 5.47
N VAL A 355 14.26 16.59 5.47
CA VAL A 355 12.82 16.50 5.82
C VAL A 355 12.51 16.99 7.24
N THR A 356 13.43 16.82 8.20
CA THR A 356 13.30 17.36 9.55
C THR A 356 13.34 18.88 9.64
N GLU A 357 13.83 19.53 8.59
CA GLU A 357 13.82 20.98 8.42
C GLU A 357 12.57 21.46 7.65
N GLY A 358 11.69 20.53 7.27
CA GLY A 358 10.49 20.79 6.48
C GLY A 358 10.75 20.90 4.98
N GLU A 359 11.93 20.45 4.51
CA GLU A 359 12.33 20.57 3.11
C GLU A 359 12.42 19.21 2.42
N VAL A 360 11.81 19.11 1.24
CA VAL A 360 11.97 18.01 0.30
C VAL A 360 12.14 18.56 -1.10
N THR A 361 12.92 17.86 -1.92
CA THR A 361 13.17 18.27 -3.31
C THR A 361 12.82 17.12 -4.26
N LYS A 362 12.00 17.40 -5.28
CA LYS A 362 11.75 16.42 -6.35
C LYS A 362 13.04 16.25 -7.16
N VAL A 363 13.64 15.05 -7.09
CA VAL A 363 14.90 14.69 -7.75
C VAL A 363 14.72 13.67 -8.86
N PHE A 364 13.53 13.08 -8.96
CA PHE A 364 13.21 12.10 -10.00
C PHE A 364 11.74 12.19 -10.38
N GLU A 365 11.48 12.05 -11.68
CA GLU A 365 10.14 11.95 -12.23
C GLU A 365 10.18 11.17 -13.53
N TYR A 366 9.33 10.13 -13.65
CA TYR A 366 9.19 9.37 -14.89
C TYR A 366 7.75 8.96 -15.14
N TRP A 367 7.23 9.25 -16.34
CA TRP A 367 5.87 8.91 -16.71
C TRP A 367 5.81 7.53 -17.37
N VAL A 368 5.31 6.54 -16.66
CA VAL A 368 5.09 5.18 -17.20
C VAL A 368 3.84 5.08 -18.07
N GLY A 369 2.92 6.05 -17.99
CA GLY A 369 1.80 6.22 -18.91
C GLY A 369 0.50 5.55 -18.51
N ASP A 370 0.45 4.80 -17.43
CA ASP A 370 -0.77 4.22 -16.88
C ASP A 370 -0.63 4.06 -15.36
N ASP A 371 -1.68 3.65 -14.69
CA ASP A 371 -1.85 3.59 -13.25
C ASP A 371 -0.73 2.80 -12.53
N VAL A 372 -0.24 3.32 -11.40
CA VAL A 372 0.77 2.68 -10.56
C VAL A 372 0.21 2.57 -9.14
N ASP A 373 -0.60 1.54 -8.93
CA ASP A 373 -1.20 1.23 -7.64
C ASP A 373 -0.31 0.27 -6.82
N GLY A 374 0.29 -0.72 -7.47
CA GLY A 374 1.28 -1.59 -6.83
C GLY A 374 2.51 -0.81 -6.37
N SER A 375 3.11 -1.23 -5.24
CA SER A 375 4.23 -0.52 -4.65
C SER A 375 5.54 -0.77 -5.42
N ILE A 376 6.41 0.23 -5.45
CA ILE A 376 7.74 0.13 -6.04
C ILE A 376 8.62 -0.73 -5.14
N VAL A 377 9.42 -1.61 -5.73
CA VAL A 377 10.45 -2.38 -5.03
C VAL A 377 11.82 -1.86 -5.45
N ILE A 378 12.75 -1.78 -4.50
CA ILE A 378 14.10 -1.25 -4.74
C ILE A 378 15.13 -2.35 -4.44
N ASP A 379 16.08 -2.56 -5.37
CA ASP A 379 17.20 -3.47 -5.16
C ASP A 379 18.40 -2.81 -4.47
N ASP A 380 19.47 -3.57 -4.23
CA ASP A 380 20.68 -3.11 -3.54
C ASP A 380 21.55 -2.15 -4.37
N GLU A 381 21.26 -1.98 -5.64
CA GLU A 381 21.83 -0.96 -6.51
C GLU A 381 20.99 0.34 -6.54
N GLY A 382 19.80 0.32 -5.91
CA GLY A 382 18.85 1.43 -5.89
C GLY A 382 17.98 1.51 -7.15
N MET A 383 17.94 0.45 -7.96
CA MET A 383 17.07 0.39 -9.14
C MET A 383 15.62 0.18 -8.72
N LEU A 384 14.71 0.84 -9.41
CA LEU A 384 13.28 0.80 -9.13
C LEU A 384 12.57 -0.21 -10.02
N TYR A 385 11.78 -1.09 -9.42
CA TYR A 385 10.89 -2.02 -10.14
C TYR A 385 9.45 -1.56 -9.95
N VAL A 386 8.87 -1.05 -11.04
CA VAL A 386 7.57 -0.36 -11.06
C VAL A 386 6.53 -1.25 -11.73
N PRO A 387 5.53 -1.75 -11.00
CA PRO A 387 4.39 -2.43 -11.59
C PRO A 387 3.42 -1.40 -12.19
N VAL A 388 2.92 -1.65 -13.40
CA VAL A 388 2.02 -0.74 -14.11
C VAL A 388 0.71 -1.45 -14.41
N GLU A 389 -0.39 -0.85 -13.97
CA GLU A 389 -1.72 -1.35 -14.23
C GLU A 389 -2.28 -0.79 -15.54
N TRP A 390 -2.27 -1.53 -16.61
CA TRP A 390 -2.82 -1.08 -17.90
C TRP A 390 -4.36 -0.88 -17.86
N LYS A 391 -4.82 -0.07 -16.90
CA LYS A 391 -6.23 0.24 -16.67
C LYS A 391 -6.83 1.08 -17.79
N ARG A 392 -6.11 2.12 -18.19
CA ARG A 392 -6.48 3.02 -19.30
C ARG A 392 -6.00 2.50 -20.64
N PHE A 393 -4.98 1.65 -20.63
CA PHE A 393 -4.38 1.05 -21.80
C PHE A 393 -3.87 2.10 -22.81
N LEU A 394 -3.27 3.16 -22.30
CA LEU A 394 -2.70 4.23 -23.10
C LEU A 394 -1.51 3.73 -23.94
N GLN A 395 -1.24 4.42 -25.06
CA GLN A 395 -0.11 4.07 -25.92
C GLN A 395 1.21 4.09 -25.14
N ARG A 396 1.43 5.12 -24.32
CA ARG A 396 2.64 5.24 -23.51
C ARG A 396 2.86 4.04 -22.58
N GLY A 397 1.84 3.61 -21.84
CA GLY A 397 1.95 2.41 -20.99
C GLY A 397 2.27 1.15 -21.80
N ARG A 398 1.71 1.02 -23.00
CA ARG A 398 2.04 -0.08 -23.94
C ARG A 398 3.45 -0.02 -24.49
N ASP A 399 4.03 1.16 -24.63
CA ASP A 399 5.40 1.36 -25.12
C ASP A 399 6.45 1.21 -23.99
N VAL A 400 6.05 1.44 -22.74
CA VAL A 400 6.94 1.37 -21.57
C VAL A 400 6.99 -0.04 -20.97
N GLY A 401 5.87 -0.69 -20.82
CA GLY A 401 5.76 -2.06 -20.26
C GLY A 401 4.83 -2.15 -19.05
N GLN A 402 4.58 -3.37 -18.57
CA GLN A 402 3.77 -3.65 -17.38
C GLN A 402 4.62 -3.73 -16.10
N LEU A 403 5.86 -4.21 -16.20
CA LEU A 403 6.89 -4.10 -15.18
C LEU A 403 8.03 -3.30 -15.80
N VAL A 404 8.50 -2.28 -15.11
CA VAL A 404 9.51 -1.36 -15.62
C VAL A 404 10.67 -1.26 -14.64
N LYS A 405 11.91 -1.48 -15.11
CA LYS A 405 13.13 -1.20 -14.34
C LYS A 405 13.60 0.20 -14.69
N LEU A 406 13.79 1.04 -13.66
CA LEU A 406 14.26 2.42 -13.80
C LEU A 406 15.54 2.63 -12.99
N ASP A 407 16.49 3.36 -13.58
CA ASP A 407 17.68 3.93 -12.90
C ASP A 407 17.36 5.38 -12.51
N PRO A 408 17.11 5.68 -11.22
CA PRO A 408 16.77 7.03 -10.79
C PRO A 408 17.97 7.96 -10.64
N TYR A 409 19.17 7.51 -10.99
CA TYR A 409 20.42 8.26 -10.83
C TYR A 409 21.01 8.73 -12.15
N THR A 410 20.49 8.24 -13.28
CA THR A 410 20.99 8.60 -14.61
C THR A 410 20.49 9.97 -15.05
N ASP A 411 21.33 10.73 -15.75
CA ASP A 411 20.94 11.98 -16.43
C ASP A 411 20.25 11.72 -17.79
N GLY A 412 20.18 10.45 -18.23
CA GLY A 412 19.59 10.03 -19.51
C GLY A 412 18.15 9.53 -19.38
N ASP A 413 17.74 8.65 -20.30
CA ASP A 413 16.48 7.92 -20.15
C ASP A 413 16.61 6.93 -18.97
N PRO A 414 15.83 7.08 -17.90
CA PRO A 414 15.96 6.22 -16.74
C PRO A 414 15.48 4.78 -16.99
N ARG A 415 14.74 4.53 -18.07
CA ARG A 415 14.24 3.20 -18.37
C ARG A 415 15.35 2.28 -18.85
N ILE A 416 15.70 1.28 -18.01
CA ILE A 416 16.64 0.23 -18.40
C ILE A 416 15.92 -0.77 -19.30
N TRP A 417 14.78 -1.30 -18.85
CA TRP A 417 13.92 -2.18 -19.62
C TRP A 417 12.45 -2.09 -19.19
N GLY A 418 11.55 -2.68 -20.00
CA GLY A 418 10.15 -2.87 -19.66
C GLY A 418 9.68 -4.22 -20.15
N MET A 419 9.08 -5.01 -19.27
CA MET A 419 8.44 -6.27 -19.61
C MET A 419 7.07 -6.02 -20.21
N PHE A 420 6.76 -6.70 -21.29
CA PHE A 420 5.46 -6.62 -21.96
C PHE A 420 4.64 -7.88 -21.70
N SER A 421 3.33 -7.71 -21.65
CA SER A 421 2.43 -8.85 -21.46
C SER A 421 2.58 -9.88 -22.57
N LEU A 422 2.66 -11.15 -22.17
CA LEU A 422 2.74 -12.30 -23.05
C LEU A 422 1.42 -12.66 -23.72
N THR A 423 0.34 -12.07 -23.31
CA THR A 423 -0.95 -12.28 -23.99
C THR A 423 -0.97 -11.50 -25.29
N ALA A 424 -0.99 -12.20 -26.40
CA ALA A 424 -1.23 -11.60 -27.71
C ALA A 424 -2.70 -11.81 -28.13
N PRO A 425 -3.44 -10.74 -28.47
CA PRO A 425 -3.02 -9.33 -28.45
C PRO A 425 -2.95 -8.78 -27.01
N PRO A 426 -2.08 -7.78 -26.77
CA PRO A 426 -2.03 -7.09 -25.47
C PRO A 426 -3.42 -6.60 -25.06
N ALA A 427 -3.81 -6.87 -23.83
CA ALA A 427 -5.13 -6.53 -23.33
C ALA A 427 -5.01 -5.72 -22.03
N ARG A 428 -6.04 -4.95 -21.69
CA ARG A 428 -6.14 -4.26 -20.40
C ARG A 428 -5.91 -5.24 -19.24
N GLY A 429 -5.23 -4.80 -18.19
CA GLY A 429 -4.99 -5.61 -17.00
C GLY A 429 -3.77 -5.16 -16.22
N GLY A 430 -2.57 -5.30 -16.76
CA GLY A 430 -1.37 -4.90 -16.03
C GLY A 430 -1.14 -5.65 -14.73
N MET A 431 -0.64 -4.93 -13.71
CA MET A 431 -0.27 -5.46 -12.40
C MET A 431 -0.75 -4.55 -11.28
N PHE A 432 -1.60 -5.08 -10.40
CA PHE A 432 -1.90 -4.52 -9.07
C PHE A 432 -0.89 -4.99 -8.03
N SER A 433 -0.34 -6.18 -8.23
CA SER A 433 0.57 -6.79 -7.26
C SER A 433 1.91 -6.07 -7.20
N THR A 434 2.46 -5.97 -5.99
CA THR A 434 3.84 -5.52 -5.78
C THR A 434 4.80 -6.65 -6.14
N PRO A 435 5.86 -6.39 -6.93
CA PRO A 435 6.85 -7.40 -7.30
C PRO A 435 7.57 -8.03 -6.10
N ALA A 436 8.14 -9.23 -6.28
CA ALA A 436 9.05 -9.84 -5.31
C ALA A 436 10.41 -10.09 -5.95
N LEU A 437 11.48 -9.60 -5.31
CA LEU A 437 12.85 -9.89 -5.70
C LEU A 437 13.24 -11.30 -5.25
N GLY A 438 13.90 -12.03 -6.13
CA GLY A 438 14.58 -13.27 -5.86
C GLY A 438 16.07 -13.17 -6.23
N ASP A 439 16.75 -14.30 -6.38
CA ASP A 439 18.17 -14.34 -6.76
C ASP A 439 18.29 -14.12 -8.28
N GLY A 440 18.53 -12.87 -8.69
CA GLY A 440 18.63 -12.44 -10.09
C GLY A 440 17.32 -12.51 -10.90
N VAL A 441 16.20 -12.71 -10.24
CA VAL A 441 14.88 -12.86 -10.84
C VAL A 441 13.85 -12.04 -10.08
N ILE A 442 12.84 -11.55 -10.79
CA ILE A 442 11.70 -10.83 -10.19
C ILE A 442 10.45 -11.64 -10.46
N TYR A 443 9.69 -11.91 -9.41
CA TYR A 443 8.40 -12.58 -9.52
C TYR A 443 7.28 -11.57 -9.47
N VAL A 444 6.38 -11.65 -10.45
CA VAL A 444 5.21 -10.76 -10.56
C VAL A 444 3.95 -11.56 -10.84
N VAL A 445 2.84 -11.06 -10.36
CA VAL A 445 1.52 -11.59 -10.68
C VAL A 445 0.76 -10.56 -11.52
N THR A 446 0.22 -11.01 -12.65
CA THR A 446 -0.55 -10.12 -13.52
C THR A 446 -2.05 -10.18 -13.21
N ASN A 447 -2.77 -9.10 -13.49
CA ASN A 447 -4.25 -9.07 -13.38
C ASN A 447 -4.95 -10.06 -14.31
N LYS A 448 -4.21 -10.78 -15.16
CA LYS A 448 -4.73 -11.83 -16.02
C LYS A 448 -4.50 -13.25 -15.47
N GLY A 449 -3.93 -13.35 -14.28
CA GLY A 449 -3.70 -14.62 -13.60
C GLY A 449 -2.45 -15.37 -14.10
N PHE A 450 -1.40 -14.63 -14.43
CA PHE A 450 -0.09 -15.21 -14.70
C PHE A 450 0.88 -14.83 -13.58
N LEU A 451 1.55 -15.83 -13.03
CA LEU A 451 2.75 -15.67 -12.22
C LEU A 451 3.94 -15.80 -13.17
N VAL A 452 4.77 -14.77 -13.19
CA VAL A 452 5.87 -14.65 -14.16
C VAL A 452 7.17 -14.45 -13.42
N ALA A 453 8.21 -15.17 -13.81
CA ALA A 453 9.59 -14.91 -13.44
C ALA A 453 10.26 -14.09 -14.56
N VAL A 454 10.82 -12.95 -14.18
CA VAL A 454 11.47 -11.99 -15.09
C VAL A 454 12.94 -11.88 -14.70
N ASP A 455 13.82 -12.02 -15.68
CA ASP A 455 15.25 -11.80 -15.46
C ASP A 455 15.52 -10.36 -15.02
N GLN A 456 16.20 -10.19 -13.90
CA GLN A 456 16.41 -8.90 -13.26
C GLN A 456 17.30 -7.95 -14.08
N GLU A 457 18.23 -8.49 -14.87
CA GLU A 457 19.16 -7.72 -15.68
C GLU A 457 18.54 -7.30 -17.02
N THR A 458 17.85 -8.23 -17.69
CA THR A 458 17.40 -8.03 -19.08
C THR A 458 15.92 -7.68 -19.22
N GLY A 459 15.08 -7.95 -18.20
CA GLY A 459 13.64 -7.82 -18.29
C GLY A 459 12.95 -8.89 -19.13
N GLU A 460 13.70 -9.93 -19.54
CA GLU A 460 13.14 -11.05 -20.28
C GLU A 460 12.35 -11.99 -19.37
N GLU A 461 11.21 -12.48 -19.84
CA GLU A 461 10.50 -13.56 -19.20
C GLU A 461 11.30 -14.85 -19.30
N VAL A 462 11.56 -15.47 -18.15
CA VAL A 462 12.29 -16.74 -18.07
C VAL A 462 11.40 -17.91 -17.68
N TRP A 463 10.26 -17.65 -17.04
CA TRP A 463 9.29 -18.66 -16.67
C TRP A 463 7.90 -18.06 -16.47
N ILE A 464 6.87 -18.86 -16.70
CA ILE A 464 5.46 -18.48 -16.51
C ILE A 464 4.64 -19.64 -15.96
N TYR A 465 3.72 -19.32 -15.05
CA TYR A 465 2.73 -20.25 -14.54
C TYR A 465 1.34 -19.63 -14.62
N THR A 466 0.34 -20.41 -14.99
CA THR A 466 -1.04 -19.95 -15.06
C THR A 466 -1.73 -20.18 -13.72
N LEU A 467 -2.08 -19.09 -13.06
CA LEU A 467 -2.99 -19.05 -11.93
C LEU A 467 -4.45 -19.08 -12.43
N THR A 468 -5.42 -19.13 -11.53
CA THR A 468 -6.80 -18.87 -11.92
C THR A 468 -6.98 -17.41 -12.35
N PRO A 469 -8.01 -17.06 -13.17
CA PRO A 469 -8.14 -15.72 -13.72
C PRO A 469 -8.16 -14.66 -12.63
N SER A 470 -7.34 -13.64 -12.81
CA SER A 470 -7.03 -12.54 -11.91
C SER A 470 -6.21 -12.94 -10.68
N SER A 471 -5.28 -12.09 -10.30
CA SER A 471 -4.68 -12.06 -8.97
C SER A 471 -4.19 -10.65 -8.69
N TRP A 472 -4.46 -10.17 -7.49
CA TRP A 472 -4.02 -8.87 -6.99
C TRP A 472 -3.07 -9.01 -5.80
N SER A 473 -3.07 -10.20 -5.19
CA SER A 473 -2.15 -10.55 -4.11
C SER A 473 -0.71 -10.49 -4.59
N SER A 474 0.16 -9.88 -3.80
CA SER A 474 1.58 -9.81 -4.12
C SER A 474 2.28 -11.14 -3.82
N PRO A 475 3.13 -11.67 -4.73
CA PRO A 475 3.91 -12.86 -4.44
C PRO A 475 4.95 -12.58 -3.35
N VAL A 476 5.33 -13.61 -2.59
CA VAL A 476 6.37 -13.51 -1.55
C VAL A 476 7.42 -14.60 -1.73
N VAL A 477 8.69 -14.21 -1.58
CA VAL A 477 9.86 -15.10 -1.64
C VAL A 477 10.36 -15.36 -0.23
N ILE A 478 10.38 -16.61 0.19
CA ILE A 478 10.77 -17.04 1.53
C ILE A 478 11.92 -18.03 1.41
N GLY A 479 13.16 -17.52 1.56
CA GLY A 479 14.35 -18.35 1.28
C GLY A 479 14.37 -18.84 -0.17
N ASP A 480 14.41 -20.14 -0.36
CA ASP A 480 14.34 -20.83 -1.66
C ASP A 480 12.92 -21.25 -2.06
N GLN A 481 11.91 -20.55 -1.57
CA GLN A 481 10.51 -20.85 -1.88
C GLN A 481 9.74 -19.61 -2.32
N LEU A 482 8.77 -19.78 -3.22
CA LEU A 482 7.87 -18.74 -3.70
C LEU A 482 6.43 -19.11 -3.34
N LEU A 483 5.69 -18.16 -2.78
CA LEU A 483 4.26 -18.27 -2.54
C LEU A 483 3.52 -17.23 -3.38
N ALA A 484 2.53 -17.66 -4.14
CA ALA A 484 1.58 -16.81 -4.85
C ALA A 484 0.14 -17.22 -4.50
N VAL A 485 -0.76 -16.24 -4.49
CA VAL A 485 -2.18 -16.49 -4.17
C VAL A 485 -3.04 -16.00 -5.32
N ASP A 486 -3.94 -16.83 -5.79
CA ASP A 486 -4.88 -16.45 -6.82
C ASP A 486 -6.17 -15.81 -6.25
N TYR A 487 -6.89 -15.09 -7.11
CA TYR A 487 -8.11 -14.39 -6.72
C TYR A 487 -9.20 -15.32 -6.17
N LEU A 488 -9.27 -16.55 -6.64
CA LEU A 488 -10.24 -17.52 -6.15
C LEU A 488 -9.85 -18.13 -4.80
N GLY A 489 -8.72 -17.76 -4.24
CA GLY A 489 -8.28 -18.15 -2.91
C GLY A 489 -7.45 -19.43 -2.86
N THR A 490 -6.76 -19.79 -3.94
CA THR A 490 -5.78 -20.87 -3.93
C THR A 490 -4.38 -20.30 -3.74
N MET A 491 -3.67 -20.80 -2.76
CA MET A 491 -2.23 -20.60 -2.60
C MET A 491 -1.46 -21.59 -3.47
N HIS A 492 -0.39 -21.15 -4.06
CA HIS A 492 0.53 -21.93 -4.90
C HIS A 492 1.94 -21.74 -4.39
N ALA A 493 2.59 -22.79 -3.92
CA ALA A 493 3.99 -22.78 -3.50
C ALA A 493 4.89 -23.43 -4.52
N PHE A 494 6.09 -22.87 -4.65
CA PHE A 494 7.10 -23.35 -5.61
C PHE A 494 8.47 -23.42 -4.93
N ASP A 495 9.27 -24.40 -5.33
CA ASP A 495 10.69 -24.49 -5.04
C ASP A 495 11.47 -23.58 -5.99
N LEU A 496 12.41 -22.82 -5.45
CA LEU A 496 13.29 -21.89 -6.16
C LEU A 496 14.76 -22.34 -6.20
N THR A 497 15.04 -23.65 -6.03
CA THR A 497 16.40 -24.19 -6.23
C THR A 497 16.99 -23.74 -7.56
N ASP A 498 16.16 -23.62 -8.60
CA ASP A 498 16.44 -22.83 -9.79
C ASP A 498 15.45 -21.65 -9.85
N PRO A 499 15.87 -20.43 -9.49
CA PRO A 499 14.98 -19.28 -9.47
C PRO A 499 14.44 -18.91 -10.86
N ARG A 500 15.07 -19.36 -11.92
CA ARG A 500 14.63 -19.14 -13.31
C ARG A 500 13.64 -20.19 -13.81
N ALA A 501 13.45 -21.28 -13.08
CA ALA A 501 12.56 -22.39 -13.41
C ALA A 501 11.84 -22.94 -12.17
N PRO A 502 11.03 -22.12 -11.45
CA PRO A 502 10.32 -22.54 -10.26
C PRO A 502 9.53 -23.84 -10.48
N THR A 503 9.61 -24.78 -9.53
CA THR A 503 8.89 -26.04 -9.60
C THR A 503 7.77 -26.10 -8.56
N PRO A 504 6.53 -26.49 -8.94
CA PRO A 504 5.42 -26.56 -8.00
C PRO A 504 5.69 -27.52 -6.83
N LEU A 505 5.48 -27.05 -5.58
CA LEU A 505 5.51 -27.86 -4.38
C LEU A 505 4.10 -28.35 -4.04
N TRP A 506 3.17 -27.42 -3.84
CA TRP A 506 1.78 -27.71 -3.48
C TRP A 506 0.83 -26.58 -3.92
N THR A 507 -0.46 -26.90 -3.89
CA THR A 507 -1.55 -25.92 -3.96
C THR A 507 -2.50 -26.16 -2.81
N PHE A 508 -3.00 -25.10 -2.19
CA PHE A 508 -3.89 -25.18 -1.03
C PHE A 508 -5.01 -24.14 -1.12
N LYS A 509 -6.24 -24.58 -0.96
CA LYS A 509 -7.41 -23.70 -1.01
C LYS A 509 -7.70 -23.12 0.38
N VAL A 510 -7.74 -21.79 0.49
CA VAL A 510 -8.03 -21.06 1.73
C VAL A 510 -9.43 -20.47 1.66
N GLY A 511 -10.30 -20.85 2.59
CA GLY A 511 -11.62 -20.28 2.73
C GLY A 511 -12.54 -20.45 1.52
N THR A 512 -13.58 -19.63 1.46
CA THR A 512 -14.63 -19.70 0.43
C THR A 512 -14.76 -18.43 -0.41
N GLY A 513 -14.17 -17.32 0.04
CA GLY A 513 -14.17 -16.03 -0.63
C GLY A 513 -13.02 -15.87 -1.60
N THR A 514 -12.93 -14.68 -2.18
CA THR A 514 -11.80 -14.27 -2.99
C THR A 514 -10.65 -13.76 -2.11
N ILE A 515 -9.42 -13.77 -2.64
CA ILE A 515 -8.24 -13.21 -1.96
C ILE A 515 -7.65 -12.11 -2.82
N GLU A 516 -7.49 -10.95 -2.20
CA GLU A 516 -6.85 -9.75 -2.75
C GLU A 516 -5.64 -9.36 -1.89
N ALA A 517 -5.69 -9.75 -0.61
CA ALA A 517 -4.67 -9.44 0.39
C ALA A 517 -3.34 -10.15 0.11
N THR A 518 -2.24 -9.52 0.54
CA THR A 518 -0.91 -10.11 0.49
C THR A 518 -0.69 -11.01 1.72
N PRO A 519 -0.17 -12.24 1.57
CA PRO A 519 0.12 -13.10 2.71
C PRO A 519 1.27 -12.53 3.55
N ALA A 520 1.16 -12.67 4.87
CA ALA A 520 2.27 -12.50 5.80
C ALA A 520 2.83 -13.89 6.18
N VAL A 521 4.15 -14.06 6.07
CA VAL A 521 4.82 -15.32 6.41
C VAL A 521 5.84 -15.05 7.50
N TRP A 522 5.67 -15.74 8.63
CA TRP A 522 6.58 -15.59 9.75
C TRP A 522 6.82 -16.93 10.45
N ASN A 523 8.10 -17.32 10.57
CA ASN A 523 8.53 -18.59 11.18
C ASN A 523 7.77 -19.82 10.63
N GLY A 524 7.55 -19.84 9.29
CA GLY A 524 6.87 -20.95 8.62
C GLY A 524 5.35 -20.92 8.68
N ARG A 525 4.76 -19.98 9.39
CA ARG A 525 3.30 -19.82 9.46
C ARG A 525 2.83 -18.73 8.50
N ILE A 526 1.71 -18.94 7.80
CA ILE A 526 1.13 -18.02 6.83
C ILE A 526 -0.14 -17.43 7.41
N TYR A 527 -0.26 -16.09 7.41
CA TYR A 527 -1.46 -15.37 7.81
C TYR A 527 -2.05 -14.65 6.59
N LEU A 528 -3.34 -14.90 6.31
CA LEU A 528 -3.95 -14.45 5.07
C LEU A 528 -5.41 -14.05 5.25
N TRP A 529 -5.74 -12.81 4.91
CA TRP A 529 -7.11 -12.33 4.85
C TRP A 529 -7.85 -12.88 3.64
N ASN A 530 -9.12 -13.23 3.84
CA ASN A 530 -10.02 -13.68 2.80
C ASN A 530 -11.30 -12.83 2.80
N ARG A 531 -11.86 -12.59 1.62
CA ARG A 531 -13.11 -11.84 1.44
C ARG A 531 -14.36 -12.58 1.92
N ASP A 532 -14.22 -13.79 2.45
CA ASP A 532 -15.29 -14.45 3.19
C ASP A 532 -15.46 -13.93 4.64
N GLY A 533 -14.64 -12.99 5.05
CA GLY A 533 -14.76 -12.31 6.34
C GLY A 533 -13.76 -12.78 7.40
N HIS A 534 -12.75 -13.55 7.02
CA HIS A 534 -11.86 -14.21 7.98
C HIS A 534 -10.38 -13.94 7.72
N LEU A 535 -9.58 -13.96 8.78
CA LEU A 535 -8.14 -14.17 8.76
C LEU A 535 -7.86 -15.65 9.01
N TYR A 536 -7.01 -16.25 8.22
CA TYR A 536 -6.58 -17.64 8.32
C TYR A 536 -5.12 -17.71 8.75
N ALA A 537 -4.81 -18.63 9.68
CA ALA A 537 -3.45 -19.08 9.90
C ALA A 537 -3.29 -20.48 9.29
N ILE A 538 -2.21 -20.65 8.55
CA ILE A 538 -1.87 -21.90 7.87
C ILE A 538 -0.47 -22.32 8.34
N GLU A 539 -0.35 -23.58 8.76
CA GLU A 539 0.91 -24.19 9.20
C GLU A 539 1.09 -25.59 8.63
N ASP A 540 2.17 -26.26 9.00
CA ASP A 540 2.33 -27.68 8.67
C ASP A 540 1.34 -28.53 9.44
N ALA A 541 0.74 -29.49 8.75
CA ALA A 541 -0.05 -30.54 9.38
C ALA A 541 0.79 -31.24 10.46
N ALA A 542 0.17 -31.47 11.62
CA ALA A 542 0.82 -32.23 12.68
C ALA A 542 1.35 -33.57 12.14
N ALA A 543 2.60 -33.88 12.40
CA ALA A 543 3.15 -35.18 12.03
C ALA A 543 2.39 -36.28 12.82
N ASP A 544 1.71 -37.20 12.09
CA ASP A 544 1.01 -38.37 12.67
C ASP A 544 1.93 -39.29 13.50
#